data_be65ecc197c0e9a3418d2a6881faeb27
#
_entry.id   be65ecc197c0e9a3418d2a6881faeb27
#
_cell.length_a   1.000
_cell.length_b   1.000
_cell.length_c   1.000
_cell.angle_alpha   90.00
_cell.angle_beta   90.00
_cell.angle_gamma   90.00
#
_symmetry.space_group_name_H-M   'P 1'
#
loop_
_entity.id
_entity.type
_entity.pdbx_description
1 polymer ?
#
loop_
_entity_poly.entity_id
_entity_poly.type
_entity_poly.pdbx_seq_one_letter_code
_entity_poly.pdbx_strand_id
1 'polypeptide(L)'
;MTAAKAATLSGLLAILLWSSLALLTTATDGLPPFQVLALGFGFAAVFGLVRTALRGDAGWKELRQPASALALTTTALFGYHALYFIALKRAPAVEANLLNYLWPLLIVLFAGLLPGVRVRRGQWIGTLLGLLAAVILVTHGTGIEVKREYMAGYVAALCAAVIWAAYSVLNRRHSAVPSAAITVACALVAVMGALTHVAFDKSVMPSPMQWTVLVLMA
;
A
#
# COMPACT_ATOMS: atom_id res chain seq x y z
N MET A 1 9.85 -28.26 -7.20
CA MET A 1 9.19 -27.52 -6.09
C MET A 1 7.69 -27.60 -6.32
N THR A 2 6.89 -27.98 -5.34
CA THR A 2 5.42 -28.04 -5.52
C THR A 2 4.87 -26.63 -5.64
N ALA A 3 3.74 -26.45 -6.37
CA ALA A 3 3.08 -25.15 -6.55
C ALA A 3 2.78 -24.46 -5.20
N ALA A 4 2.41 -25.24 -4.18
CA ALA A 4 2.18 -24.73 -2.82
C ALA A 4 3.45 -24.13 -2.18
N LYS A 5 4.60 -24.79 -2.32
CA LYS A 5 5.88 -24.27 -1.79
C LYS A 5 6.31 -23.00 -2.52
N ALA A 6 6.09 -22.91 -3.84
CA ALA A 6 6.37 -21.71 -4.62
C ALA A 6 5.49 -20.53 -4.17
N ALA A 7 4.21 -20.75 -3.98
CA ALA A 7 3.27 -19.73 -3.49
C ALA A 7 3.64 -19.23 -2.07
N THR A 8 3.99 -20.14 -1.17
CA THR A 8 4.44 -19.78 0.19
C THR A 8 5.72 -18.95 0.16
N LEU A 9 6.71 -19.34 -0.65
CA LEU A 9 7.96 -18.59 -0.78
C LEU A 9 7.73 -17.20 -1.36
N SER A 10 6.89 -17.08 -2.39
CA SER A 10 6.50 -15.78 -2.96
C SER A 10 5.79 -14.89 -1.94
N GLY A 11 4.92 -15.48 -1.12
CA GLY A 11 4.24 -14.75 -0.04
C GLY A 11 5.21 -14.26 1.05
N LEU A 12 6.16 -15.09 1.46
CA LEU A 12 7.20 -14.69 2.41
C LEU A 12 8.09 -13.58 1.85
N LEU A 13 8.50 -13.69 0.58
CA LEU A 13 9.27 -12.64 -0.08
C LEU A 13 8.50 -11.32 -0.15
N ALA A 14 7.21 -11.36 -0.48
CA ALA A 14 6.35 -10.18 -0.50
C ALA A 14 6.26 -9.52 0.89
N ILE A 15 6.15 -10.31 1.97
CA ILE A 15 6.12 -9.80 3.35
C ILE A 15 7.46 -9.12 3.71
N LEU A 16 8.59 -9.74 3.33
CA LEU A 16 9.91 -9.16 3.56
C LEU A 16 10.10 -7.83 2.80
N LEU A 17 9.68 -7.77 1.54
CA LEU A 17 9.71 -6.55 0.75
C LEU A 17 8.80 -5.45 1.35
N TRP A 18 7.61 -5.81 1.80
CA TRP A 18 6.71 -4.85 2.45
C TRP A 18 7.23 -4.36 3.81
N SER A 19 7.87 -5.22 4.59
CA SER A 19 8.47 -4.78 5.86
C SER A 19 9.64 -3.82 5.66
N SER A 20 10.38 -3.94 4.56
CA SER A 20 11.44 -2.99 4.21
C SER A 20 10.90 -1.63 3.74
N LEU A 21 9.68 -1.59 3.18
CA LEU A 21 9.08 -0.37 2.66
C LEU A 21 8.93 0.73 3.73
N ALA A 22 8.53 0.36 4.94
CA ALA A 22 8.41 1.33 6.04
C ALA A 22 9.76 1.99 6.37
N LEU A 23 10.83 1.19 6.41
CA LEU A 23 12.19 1.68 6.63
C LEU A 23 12.66 2.56 5.46
N LEU A 24 12.43 2.13 4.23
CA LEU A 24 12.78 2.91 3.05
C LEU A 24 12.01 4.24 3.00
N THR A 25 10.75 4.25 3.42
CA THR A 25 9.95 5.49 3.47
C THR A 25 10.54 6.51 4.45
N THR A 26 11.08 6.09 5.59
CA THR A 26 11.76 7.02 6.52
C THR A 26 13.01 7.64 5.89
N ALA A 27 13.70 6.93 5.01
CA ALA A 27 14.87 7.44 4.30
C ALA A 27 14.50 8.47 3.19
N THR A 28 13.23 8.66 2.88
CA THR A 28 12.74 9.74 2.01
C THR A 28 12.33 11.00 2.79
N ASP A 29 12.74 11.13 4.05
CA ASP A 29 12.41 12.31 4.84
C ASP A 29 12.93 13.60 4.17
N GLY A 30 12.15 14.68 4.30
CA GLY A 30 12.39 15.93 3.58
C GLY A 30 11.81 15.99 2.17
N LEU A 31 11.44 14.86 1.53
CA LEU A 31 10.73 14.88 0.26
C LEU A 31 9.22 15.05 0.49
N PRO A 32 8.52 15.84 -0.35
CA PRO A 32 7.08 15.97 -0.30
C PRO A 32 6.37 14.63 -0.57
N PRO A 33 5.22 14.36 0.09
CA PRO A 33 4.55 13.06 0.01
C PRO A 33 4.12 12.70 -1.41
N PHE A 34 3.58 13.66 -2.17
CA PHE A 34 3.13 13.39 -3.53
C PHE A 34 4.29 13.27 -4.53
N GLN A 35 5.45 13.90 -4.23
CA GLN A 35 6.68 13.68 -5.01
C GLN A 35 7.20 12.25 -4.83
N VAL A 36 7.25 11.75 -3.61
CA VAL A 36 7.63 10.35 -3.33
C VAL A 36 6.67 9.38 -4.03
N LEU A 37 5.38 9.66 -3.98
CA LEU A 37 4.35 8.86 -4.63
C LEU A 37 4.54 8.85 -6.16
N ALA A 38 4.71 10.02 -6.77
CA ALA A 38 4.90 10.14 -8.22
C ALA A 38 6.15 9.39 -8.71
N LEU A 39 7.28 9.57 -8.01
CA LEU A 39 8.55 8.96 -8.40
C LEU A 39 8.56 7.46 -8.15
N GLY A 40 8.12 7.00 -6.98
CA GLY A 40 8.07 5.57 -6.64
C GLY A 40 7.18 4.78 -7.60
N PHE A 41 5.93 5.24 -7.81
CA PHE A 41 5.04 4.60 -8.78
C PHE A 41 5.49 4.79 -10.23
N GLY A 42 6.20 5.88 -10.54
CA GLY A 42 6.83 6.10 -11.83
C GLY A 42 7.88 5.03 -12.13
N PHE A 43 8.79 4.76 -11.21
CA PHE A 43 9.78 3.68 -11.34
C PHE A 43 9.09 2.31 -11.45
N ALA A 44 8.09 2.01 -10.62
CA ALA A 44 7.34 0.77 -10.71
C ALA A 44 6.68 0.59 -12.09
N ALA A 45 6.11 1.66 -12.65
CA ALA A 45 5.54 1.64 -13.99
C ALA A 45 6.61 1.38 -15.06
N VAL A 46 7.77 2.05 -14.97
CA VAL A 46 8.89 1.83 -15.90
C VAL A 46 9.37 0.39 -15.85
N PHE A 47 9.60 -0.18 -14.66
CA PHE A 47 10.00 -1.57 -14.52
C PHE A 47 8.95 -2.54 -15.08
N GLY A 48 7.66 -2.28 -14.81
CA GLY A 48 6.57 -3.06 -15.37
C GLY A 48 6.51 -2.98 -16.89
N LEU A 49 6.70 -1.80 -17.48
CA LEU A 49 6.72 -1.60 -18.93
C LEU A 49 7.94 -2.26 -19.60
N VAL A 50 9.13 -2.15 -18.99
CA VAL A 50 10.33 -2.84 -19.46
C VAL A 50 10.11 -4.35 -19.48
N ARG A 51 9.62 -4.93 -18.36
CA ARG A 51 9.25 -6.34 -18.29
C ARG A 51 8.23 -6.72 -19.38
N THR A 52 7.23 -5.89 -19.61
CA THR A 52 6.20 -6.09 -20.64
C THR A 52 6.83 -6.12 -22.03
N ALA A 53 7.69 -5.17 -22.34
CA ALA A 53 8.38 -5.09 -23.64
C ALA A 53 9.28 -6.29 -23.88
N LEU A 54 10.01 -6.75 -22.86
CA LEU A 54 10.87 -7.95 -22.93
C LEU A 54 10.08 -9.23 -23.19
N ARG A 55 8.79 -9.28 -22.84
CA ARG A 55 7.89 -10.43 -23.09
C ARG A 55 7.14 -10.32 -24.42
N GLY A 56 7.34 -9.25 -25.18
CA GLY A 56 6.71 -9.04 -26.48
C GLY A 56 5.18 -9.06 -26.41
N ASP A 57 4.53 -9.61 -27.41
CA ASP A 57 3.06 -9.63 -27.53
C ASP A 57 2.35 -10.29 -26.32
N ALA A 58 2.96 -11.30 -25.72
CA ALA A 58 2.42 -11.93 -24.52
C ALA A 58 2.37 -10.96 -23.34
N GLY A 59 3.42 -10.13 -23.14
CA GLY A 59 3.47 -9.12 -22.11
C GLY A 59 2.38 -8.05 -22.30
N TRP A 60 2.19 -7.54 -23.51
CA TRP A 60 1.17 -6.54 -23.80
C TRP A 60 -0.26 -7.06 -23.60
N LYS A 61 -0.50 -8.34 -23.86
CA LYS A 61 -1.80 -8.98 -23.57
C LYS A 61 -2.08 -9.06 -22.08
N GLU A 62 -1.06 -9.28 -21.25
CA GLU A 62 -1.19 -9.33 -19.78
C GLU A 62 -1.58 -7.98 -19.16
N LEU A 63 -1.35 -6.86 -19.83
CA LEU A 63 -1.78 -5.53 -19.34
C LEU A 63 -3.28 -5.26 -19.51
N ARG A 64 -3.96 -6.06 -20.33
CA ARG A 64 -5.39 -5.87 -20.59
C ARG A 64 -6.21 -6.25 -19.37
N GLN A 65 -7.07 -5.34 -18.96
CA GLN A 65 -7.95 -5.53 -17.81
C GLN A 65 -9.25 -4.75 -17.98
N PRO A 66 -10.34 -5.15 -17.32
CA PRO A 66 -11.58 -4.38 -17.29
C PRO A 66 -11.35 -2.98 -16.69
N ALA A 67 -12.04 -1.98 -17.21
CA ALA A 67 -11.96 -0.61 -16.70
C ALA A 67 -12.30 -0.52 -15.19
N SER A 68 -13.23 -1.36 -14.73
CA SER A 68 -13.60 -1.45 -13.30
C SER A 68 -12.44 -1.93 -12.42
N ALA A 69 -11.64 -2.91 -12.90
CA ALA A 69 -10.46 -3.39 -12.19
C ALA A 69 -9.38 -2.30 -12.14
N LEU A 70 -9.12 -1.65 -13.29
CA LEU A 70 -8.16 -0.56 -13.38
C LEU A 70 -8.55 0.61 -12.48
N ALA A 71 -9.81 1.06 -12.53
CA ALA A 71 -10.31 2.16 -11.70
C ALA A 71 -10.22 1.81 -10.21
N LEU A 72 -10.64 0.60 -9.80
CA LEU A 72 -10.55 0.14 -8.42
C LEU A 72 -9.09 0.15 -7.93
N THR A 73 -8.18 -0.45 -8.70
CA THR A 73 -6.77 -0.56 -8.32
C THR A 73 -6.09 0.82 -8.28
N THR A 74 -6.30 1.65 -9.29
CA THR A 74 -5.70 3.00 -9.34
C THR A 74 -6.20 3.88 -8.20
N THR A 75 -7.51 3.91 -7.96
CA THR A 75 -8.10 4.72 -6.89
C THR A 75 -7.62 4.25 -5.51
N ALA A 76 -7.56 2.93 -5.31
CA ALA A 76 -7.10 2.38 -4.04
C ALA A 76 -5.61 2.63 -3.81
N LEU A 77 -4.76 2.40 -4.80
CA LEU A 77 -3.32 2.64 -4.66
C LEU A 77 -3.02 4.12 -4.42
N PHE A 78 -3.62 5.02 -5.22
CA PHE A 78 -3.43 6.45 -5.03
C PHE A 78 -3.96 6.91 -3.66
N GLY A 79 -5.21 6.59 -3.35
CA GLY A 79 -5.85 7.04 -2.10
C GLY A 79 -5.16 6.50 -0.85
N TYR A 80 -4.79 5.21 -0.86
CA TYR A 80 -4.06 4.60 0.25
C TYR A 80 -2.72 5.29 0.48
N HIS A 81 -1.87 5.39 -0.55
CA HIS A 81 -0.52 5.94 -0.39
C HIS A 81 -0.53 7.43 -0.10
N ALA A 82 -1.42 8.20 -0.74
CA ALA A 82 -1.58 9.63 -0.45
C ALA A 82 -1.93 9.87 1.02
N LEU A 83 -2.95 9.16 1.53
CA LEU A 83 -3.36 9.28 2.93
C LEU A 83 -2.31 8.73 3.90
N TYR A 84 -1.66 7.64 3.55
CA TYR A 84 -0.60 7.06 4.38
C TYR A 84 0.61 8.01 4.50
N PHE A 85 1.04 8.62 3.40
CA PHE A 85 2.13 9.61 3.46
C PHE A 85 1.73 10.87 4.21
N ILE A 86 0.48 11.35 4.05
CA ILE A 86 -0.05 12.45 4.86
C ILE A 86 -0.04 12.07 6.35
N ALA A 87 -0.45 10.85 6.69
CA ALA A 87 -0.46 10.36 8.07
C ALA A 87 0.94 10.40 8.69
N LEU A 88 1.96 9.89 7.98
CA LEU A 88 3.35 9.87 8.44
C LEU A 88 3.95 11.29 8.59
N LYS A 89 3.42 12.28 7.86
CA LYS A 89 3.87 13.67 7.96
C LYS A 89 3.11 14.47 9.03
N ARG A 90 1.93 13.99 9.45
CA ARG A 90 1.04 14.72 10.37
C ARG A 90 0.89 14.06 11.74
N ALA A 91 1.49 12.88 11.95
CA ALA A 91 1.51 12.17 13.22
C ALA A 91 2.84 11.42 13.39
N PRO A 92 3.23 11.05 14.62
CA PRO A 92 4.37 10.18 14.86
C PRO A 92 4.22 8.88 14.06
N ALA A 93 5.28 8.48 13.37
CA ALA A 93 5.24 7.33 12.44
C ALA A 93 4.79 6.03 13.11
N VAL A 94 5.15 5.83 14.38
CA VAL A 94 4.78 4.68 15.20
C VAL A 94 3.25 4.60 15.35
N GLU A 95 2.61 5.69 15.75
CA GLU A 95 1.17 5.78 15.98
C GLU A 95 0.39 5.70 14.67
N ALA A 96 0.85 6.40 13.62
CA ALA A 96 0.25 6.36 12.29
C ALA A 96 0.28 4.93 11.72
N ASN A 97 1.41 4.22 11.85
CA ASN A 97 1.52 2.83 11.43
C ASN A 97 0.60 1.90 12.22
N LEU A 98 0.50 2.09 13.54
CA LEU A 98 -0.37 1.27 14.37
C LEU A 98 -1.84 1.40 13.96
N LEU A 99 -2.30 2.64 13.71
CA LEU A 99 -3.65 2.89 13.21
C LEU A 99 -3.84 2.30 11.80
N ASN A 100 -2.83 2.42 10.94
CA ASN A 100 -2.88 1.80 9.62
C ASN A 100 -2.95 0.26 9.72
N TYR A 101 -2.30 -0.38 10.70
CA TYR A 101 -2.35 -1.84 10.93
C TYR A 101 -3.75 -2.37 11.32
N LEU A 102 -4.76 -1.53 11.42
CA LEU A 102 -6.14 -1.98 11.49
C LEU A 102 -6.65 -2.64 10.17
N TRP A 103 -5.96 -2.45 9.04
CA TRP A 103 -6.39 -2.99 7.75
C TRP A 103 -6.64 -4.52 7.74
N PRO A 104 -5.87 -5.41 8.43
CA PRO A 104 -6.18 -6.83 8.45
C PRO A 104 -7.49 -7.14 9.19
N LEU A 105 -7.76 -6.42 10.30
CA LEU A 105 -9.02 -6.54 11.02
C LEU A 105 -10.19 -6.09 10.14
N LEU A 106 -10.03 -4.96 9.46
CA LEU A 106 -11.04 -4.43 8.55
C LEU A 106 -11.27 -5.34 7.34
N ILE A 107 -10.25 -6.05 6.82
CA ILE A 107 -10.44 -7.07 5.78
C ILE A 107 -11.35 -8.19 6.27
N VAL A 108 -11.12 -8.69 7.49
CA VAL A 108 -11.97 -9.74 8.07
C VAL A 108 -13.40 -9.24 8.25
N LEU A 109 -13.58 -8.04 8.75
CA LEU A 109 -14.88 -7.39 8.91
C LEU A 109 -15.60 -7.24 7.57
N PHE A 110 -14.96 -6.64 6.57
CA PHE A 110 -15.55 -6.39 5.25
C PHE A 110 -15.81 -7.68 4.48
N ALA A 111 -14.93 -8.68 4.61
CA ALA A 111 -15.16 -10.00 4.02
C ALA A 111 -16.42 -10.67 4.61
N GLY A 112 -16.66 -10.49 5.92
CA GLY A 112 -17.85 -11.00 6.59
C GLY A 112 -19.17 -10.34 6.13
N LEU A 113 -19.10 -9.14 5.53
CA LEU A 113 -20.26 -8.46 4.95
C LEU A 113 -20.60 -8.96 3.54
N LEU A 114 -19.72 -9.75 2.92
CA LEU A 114 -19.98 -10.30 1.59
C LEU A 114 -20.96 -11.48 1.65
N PRO A 115 -21.90 -11.57 0.70
CA PRO A 115 -22.81 -12.72 0.62
C PRO A 115 -22.04 -14.04 0.48
N GLY A 116 -22.42 -15.04 1.28
CA GLY A 116 -21.82 -16.38 1.21
C GLY A 116 -20.47 -16.54 1.90
N VAL A 117 -19.88 -15.50 2.45
CA VAL A 117 -18.64 -15.56 3.22
C VAL A 117 -18.94 -15.75 4.71
N ARG A 118 -18.45 -16.86 5.28
CA ARG A 118 -18.54 -17.12 6.72
C ARG A 118 -17.17 -16.92 7.36
N VAL A 119 -17.03 -15.88 8.15
CA VAL A 119 -15.84 -15.65 8.95
C VAL A 119 -15.87 -16.56 10.17
N ARG A 120 -14.86 -17.41 10.32
CA ARG A 120 -14.76 -18.33 11.47
C ARG A 120 -14.34 -17.57 12.73
N ARG A 121 -14.84 -18.00 13.89
CA ARG A 121 -14.47 -17.39 15.19
C ARG A 121 -12.96 -17.32 15.41
N GLY A 122 -12.22 -18.35 14.96
CA GLY A 122 -10.75 -18.35 15.06
C GLY A 122 -10.08 -17.24 14.24
N GLN A 123 -10.66 -16.80 13.11
CA GLN A 123 -10.13 -15.68 12.31
C GLN A 123 -10.28 -14.35 13.07
N TRP A 124 -11.44 -14.12 13.71
CA TRP A 124 -11.66 -12.97 14.57
C TRP A 124 -10.67 -12.93 15.74
N ILE A 125 -10.57 -14.05 16.46
CA ILE A 125 -9.64 -14.18 17.60
C ILE A 125 -8.20 -13.93 17.16
N GLY A 126 -7.76 -14.57 16.07
CA GLY A 126 -6.40 -14.41 15.57
C GLY A 126 -6.10 -12.97 15.13
N THR A 127 -7.03 -12.29 14.46
CA THR A 127 -6.87 -10.89 14.04
C THR A 127 -6.82 -9.94 15.23
N LEU A 128 -7.68 -10.14 16.24
CA LEU A 128 -7.69 -9.32 17.45
C LEU A 128 -6.41 -9.54 18.30
N LEU A 129 -5.95 -10.78 18.41
CA LEU A 129 -4.69 -11.08 19.12
C LEU A 129 -3.48 -10.48 18.40
N GLY A 130 -3.46 -10.54 17.05
CA GLY A 130 -2.41 -9.90 16.24
C GLY A 130 -2.39 -8.39 16.41
N LEU A 131 -3.56 -7.75 16.42
CA LEU A 131 -3.68 -6.31 16.68
C LEU A 131 -3.20 -5.96 18.10
N LEU A 132 -3.65 -6.71 19.10
CA LEU A 132 -3.23 -6.50 20.50
C LEU A 132 -1.71 -6.65 20.66
N ALA A 133 -1.12 -7.67 20.02
CA ALA A 133 0.32 -7.86 20.04
C ALA A 133 1.06 -6.67 19.37
N ALA A 134 0.56 -6.15 18.24
CA ALA A 134 1.12 -4.97 17.60
C ALA A 134 1.03 -3.73 18.50
N VAL A 135 -0.12 -3.52 19.16
CA VAL A 135 -0.29 -2.41 20.13
C VAL A 135 0.73 -2.53 21.27
N ILE A 136 0.82 -3.67 21.92
CA ILE A 136 1.74 -3.89 23.05
C ILE A 136 3.19 -3.68 22.62
N LEU A 137 3.58 -4.24 21.47
CA LEU A 137 4.95 -4.12 20.94
C LEU A 137 5.32 -2.65 20.67
N VAL A 138 4.44 -1.92 20.00
CA VAL A 138 4.68 -0.55 19.57
C VAL A 138 4.65 0.44 20.75
N THR A 139 3.75 0.22 21.71
CA THR A 139 3.61 1.11 22.87
C THR A 139 4.53 0.74 24.02
N HIS A 140 5.30 -0.35 23.92
CA HIS A 140 6.08 -0.90 25.03
C HIS A 140 5.24 -1.10 26.32
N GLY A 141 3.93 -1.27 26.17
CA GLY A 141 2.99 -1.39 27.29
C GLY A 141 2.62 -0.08 27.99
N THR A 142 3.12 1.07 27.55
CA THR A 142 2.84 2.38 28.19
C THR A 142 1.57 3.06 27.70
N GLY A 143 0.93 2.50 26.66
CA GLY A 143 -0.24 3.07 26.02
C GLY A 143 0.08 4.09 24.91
N ILE A 144 -0.97 4.58 24.25
CA ILE A 144 -0.88 5.60 23.21
C ILE A 144 -1.37 6.92 23.76
N GLU A 145 -0.53 7.95 23.73
CA GLU A 145 -0.93 9.30 24.10
C GLU A 145 -1.55 10.00 22.87
N VAL A 146 -2.88 10.10 22.82
CA VAL A 146 -3.58 10.75 21.71
C VAL A 146 -3.48 12.26 21.86
N LYS A 147 -2.66 12.90 21.02
CA LYS A 147 -2.51 14.36 20.99
C LYS A 147 -3.38 14.96 19.90
N ARG A 148 -4.08 16.05 20.26
CA ARG A 148 -5.01 16.76 19.37
C ARG A 148 -4.34 17.31 18.12
N GLU A 149 -3.07 17.68 18.21
CA GLU A 149 -2.25 18.18 17.10
C GLU A 149 -2.03 17.13 15.99
N TYR A 150 -2.03 15.83 16.34
CA TYR A 150 -1.83 14.72 15.39
C TYR A 150 -3.13 14.14 14.82
N MET A 151 -4.28 14.68 15.20
CA MET A 151 -5.59 14.13 14.82
C MET A 151 -5.76 13.98 13.30
N ALA A 152 -5.30 14.95 12.52
CA ALA A 152 -5.37 14.89 11.06
C ALA A 152 -4.56 13.71 10.50
N GLY A 153 -3.40 13.41 11.10
CA GLY A 153 -2.58 12.24 10.75
C GLY A 153 -3.25 10.93 11.12
N TYR A 154 -3.88 10.87 12.31
CA TYR A 154 -4.59 9.66 12.75
C TYR A 154 -5.79 9.34 11.86
N VAL A 155 -6.59 10.36 11.51
CA VAL A 155 -7.72 10.20 10.58
C VAL A 155 -7.22 9.73 9.22
N ALA A 156 -6.14 10.31 8.70
CA ALA A 156 -5.56 9.88 7.43
C ALA A 156 -5.08 8.41 7.48
N ALA A 157 -4.45 7.97 8.57
CA ALA A 157 -4.02 6.58 8.75
C ALA A 157 -5.20 5.60 8.79
N LEU A 158 -6.26 5.94 9.51
CA LEU A 158 -7.48 5.13 9.55
C LEU A 158 -8.17 5.06 8.19
N CYS A 159 -8.28 6.17 7.47
CA CYS A 159 -8.84 6.19 6.12
C CYS A 159 -8.00 5.34 5.15
N ALA A 160 -6.67 5.40 5.25
CA ALA A 160 -5.78 4.53 4.49
C ALA A 160 -6.07 3.05 4.76
N ALA A 161 -6.18 2.66 6.04
CA ALA A 161 -6.53 1.28 6.42
C ALA A 161 -7.89 0.83 5.85
N VAL A 162 -8.90 1.70 5.87
CA VAL A 162 -10.23 1.42 5.29
C VAL A 162 -10.14 1.23 3.78
N ILE A 163 -9.41 2.10 3.07
CA ILE A 163 -9.24 1.99 1.61
C ILE A 163 -8.55 0.68 1.26
N TRP A 164 -7.47 0.33 1.96
CA TRP A 164 -6.73 -0.90 1.69
C TRP A 164 -7.57 -2.15 1.96
N ALA A 165 -8.32 -2.15 3.05
CA ALA A 165 -9.22 -3.25 3.39
C ALA A 165 -10.35 -3.41 2.37
N ALA A 166 -10.98 -2.31 1.98
CA ALA A 166 -12.03 -2.32 0.95
C ALA A 166 -11.49 -2.81 -0.39
N TYR A 167 -10.34 -2.29 -0.83
CA TYR A 167 -9.66 -2.76 -2.03
C TYR A 167 -9.37 -4.26 -1.98
N SER A 168 -8.79 -4.75 -0.90
CA SER A 168 -8.41 -6.15 -0.73
C SER A 168 -9.62 -7.10 -0.88
N VAL A 169 -10.78 -6.68 -0.39
CA VAL A 169 -12.00 -7.45 -0.47
C VAL A 169 -12.66 -7.36 -1.85
N LEU A 170 -12.74 -6.15 -2.41
CA LEU A 170 -13.37 -5.90 -3.71
C LEU A 170 -12.56 -6.45 -4.87
N ASN A 171 -11.23 -6.40 -4.78
CA ASN A 171 -10.33 -6.90 -5.82
C ASN A 171 -10.44 -8.43 -6.06
N ARG A 172 -11.02 -9.17 -5.09
CA ARG A 172 -11.33 -10.61 -5.28
C ARG A 172 -12.25 -10.86 -6.47
N ARG A 173 -13.09 -9.87 -6.83
CA ARG A 173 -13.97 -9.95 -8.02
C ARG A 173 -13.18 -9.92 -9.33
N HIS A 174 -11.95 -9.46 -9.29
CA HIS A 174 -11.04 -9.32 -10.42
C HIS A 174 -9.87 -10.31 -10.36
N SER A 175 -10.02 -11.44 -9.66
CA SER A 175 -8.98 -12.45 -9.47
C SER A 175 -8.43 -13.08 -10.76
N ALA A 176 -9.16 -12.97 -11.87
CA ALA A 176 -8.72 -13.41 -13.20
C ALA A 176 -7.79 -12.41 -13.91
N VAL A 177 -7.67 -11.16 -13.40
CA VAL A 177 -6.78 -10.14 -13.98
C VAL A 177 -5.34 -10.52 -13.69
N PRO A 178 -4.46 -10.59 -14.71
CA PRO A 178 -3.04 -10.90 -14.50
C PRO A 178 -2.37 -9.86 -13.60
N SER A 179 -1.45 -10.31 -12.73
CA SER A 179 -0.72 -9.40 -11.82
C SER A 179 0.06 -8.31 -12.57
N ALA A 180 0.53 -8.60 -13.80
CA ALA A 180 1.22 -7.62 -14.63
C ALA A 180 0.36 -6.40 -14.99
N ALA A 181 -0.96 -6.53 -14.97
CA ALA A 181 -1.89 -5.44 -15.26
C ALA A 181 -1.78 -4.26 -14.26
N ILE A 182 -1.20 -4.49 -13.06
CA ILE A 182 -0.92 -3.43 -12.07
C ILE A 182 0.00 -2.34 -12.64
N THR A 183 0.84 -2.67 -13.63
CA THR A 183 1.73 -1.71 -14.29
C THR A 183 0.98 -0.48 -14.81
N VAL A 184 -0.22 -0.68 -15.38
CA VAL A 184 -1.05 0.42 -15.88
C VAL A 184 -1.57 1.29 -14.73
N ALA A 185 -1.98 0.65 -13.63
CA ALA A 185 -2.41 1.39 -12.44
C ALA A 185 -1.24 2.18 -11.84
N CYS A 186 -0.04 1.62 -11.78
CA CYS A 186 1.16 2.33 -11.32
C CYS A 186 1.45 3.57 -12.18
N ALA A 187 1.35 3.47 -13.50
CA ALA A 187 1.52 4.61 -14.40
C ALA A 187 0.48 5.71 -14.12
N LEU A 188 -0.79 5.34 -13.95
CA LEU A 188 -1.85 6.31 -13.61
C LEU A 188 -1.63 6.94 -12.23
N VAL A 189 -1.24 6.16 -11.24
CA VAL A 189 -0.92 6.68 -9.88
C VAL A 189 0.27 7.63 -9.93
N ALA A 190 1.31 7.33 -10.73
CA ALA A 190 2.44 8.23 -10.93
C ALA A 190 2.00 9.57 -11.51
N VAL A 191 1.14 9.55 -12.54
CA VAL A 191 0.58 10.77 -13.15
C VAL A 191 -0.27 11.54 -12.15
N MET A 192 -1.18 10.88 -11.43
CA MET A 192 -2.01 11.51 -10.39
C MET A 192 -1.14 12.10 -9.28
N GLY A 193 -0.10 11.37 -8.85
CA GLY A 193 0.87 11.86 -7.88
C GLY A 193 1.62 13.10 -8.35
N ALA A 194 2.08 13.10 -9.61
CA ALA A 194 2.76 14.24 -10.20
C ALA A 194 1.85 15.48 -10.30
N LEU A 195 0.60 15.30 -10.75
CA LEU A 195 -0.39 16.38 -10.82
C LEU A 195 -0.70 16.95 -9.42
N THR A 196 -0.88 16.08 -8.44
CA THR A 196 -1.14 16.50 -7.05
C THR A 196 0.08 17.20 -6.45
N HIS A 197 1.29 16.68 -6.74
CA HIS A 197 2.54 17.30 -6.31
C HIS A 197 2.66 18.73 -6.84
N VAL A 198 2.45 18.94 -8.15
CA VAL A 198 2.52 20.28 -8.77
C VAL A 198 1.47 21.23 -8.16
N ALA A 199 0.31 20.72 -7.78
CA ALA A 199 -0.77 21.54 -7.23
C ALA A 199 -0.57 21.93 -5.75
N PHE A 200 0.06 21.07 -4.95
CA PHE A 200 0.05 21.20 -3.48
C PHE A 200 1.43 21.20 -2.81
N ASP A 201 2.46 20.73 -3.49
CA ASP A 201 3.80 20.58 -2.94
C ASP A 201 4.81 21.50 -3.62
N LYS A 202 5.93 21.77 -2.94
CA LYS A 202 7.13 22.37 -3.55
C LYS A 202 8.12 21.26 -3.85
N SER A 203 8.60 21.21 -5.08
CA SER A 203 9.60 20.22 -5.50
C SER A 203 10.89 20.35 -4.71
N VAL A 204 11.41 19.23 -4.24
CA VAL A 204 12.71 19.12 -3.57
C VAL A 204 13.56 18.15 -4.38
N MET A 205 14.81 18.54 -4.69
CA MET A 205 15.73 17.65 -5.42
C MET A 205 16.15 16.50 -4.49
N PRO A 206 15.83 15.24 -4.85
CA PRO A 206 16.27 14.10 -4.05
C PRO A 206 17.79 13.98 -4.03
N SER A 207 18.36 13.65 -2.88
CA SER A 207 19.77 13.29 -2.76
C SER A 207 20.09 11.98 -3.50
N PRO A 208 21.36 11.68 -3.82
CA PRO A 208 21.73 10.41 -4.45
C PRO A 208 21.22 9.18 -3.70
N MET A 209 21.25 9.23 -2.36
CA MET A 209 20.71 8.16 -1.52
C MET A 209 19.19 8.03 -1.67
N GLN A 210 18.46 9.15 -1.68
CA GLN A 210 17.01 9.16 -1.84
C GLN A 210 16.58 8.64 -3.23
N TRP A 211 17.34 8.94 -4.29
CA TRP A 211 17.11 8.33 -5.61
C TRP A 211 17.23 6.81 -5.55
N THR A 212 18.28 6.29 -4.90
CA THR A 212 18.45 4.85 -4.69
C THR A 212 17.28 4.23 -3.93
N VAL A 213 16.86 4.91 -2.85
CA VAL A 213 15.72 4.46 -2.05
C VAL A 213 14.42 4.43 -2.86
N LEU A 214 14.14 5.49 -3.64
CA LEU A 214 12.95 5.57 -4.50
C LEU A 214 12.90 4.43 -5.54
N VAL A 215 14.05 4.07 -6.10
CA VAL A 215 14.17 2.92 -7.02
C VAL A 215 13.95 1.59 -6.29
N LEU A 216 14.44 1.45 -5.06
CA LEU A 216 14.26 0.23 -4.25
C LEU A 216 12.83 0.06 -3.73
N MET A 217 12.07 1.15 -3.61
CA MET A 217 10.65 1.13 -3.20
C MET A 217 9.71 0.70 -4.34
N ALA A 218 10.16 0.74 -5.59
CA ALA A 218 9.39 0.46 -6.80
C ALA A 218 9.32 -1.03 -7.12
#